data_7b600f2481b69134b078e2ee18cbde6d
#
_entry.id   7b600f2481b69134b078e2ee18cbde6d
#
_cell.length_a   1.000
_cell.length_b   1.000
_cell.length_c   1.000
_cell.angle_alpha   90.00
_cell.angle_beta   90.00
_cell.angle_gamma   90.00
#
_symmetry.space_group_name_H-M   'P 1'
#
loop_
_entity.id
_entity.type
_entity.pdbx_description
1 polymer ?
#
loop_
_entity_poly.entity_id
_entity_poly.type
_entity_poly.pdbx_seq_one_letter_code
_entity_poly.pdbx_strand_id
1 'polypeptide(L)'
;TCVVVQRVGEKVPVLMKNGRDLWWHDEMSKADPVCEPEVMESEDPLFILYTSGSTGKPKGVMHTTAGYMIYTALTHRYVFDYHQGDIWWCTADIGWVTGHSYIVYGPLANGATTVMFEGVPTYPDAGRFWDVVDRLKITQFYTAPTAIRALMSCGEDFPSKYDLSTLRVLGSVGEPINPEAWRWYHKNIGKGKCPIVDTWWQTETGGILITPLPGCTPAKPGSATLPFFGVKPTVIEAETGKVIEGNGVTGVLALSEPWPGQMRTIYGDHDRFEETYFKLYPRYYFTGDGCRRDEDGYYWITGRVDDVINVSGHRIGTAEIESALVLHEAVAEAAVVGFPHEIKGQGIYAYVSLMEGVSASDELQKKLIKFVRKEIGPIAAPDFIQWAPALPKTRSGKIMRRILRKIAANEAEQLGDISTLADPSVVENLKASYAEMFPDNLT
;
A
#
# COMPACT_ATOMS: atom_id res chain seq x y z
N THR A 1 27.86 -13.93 -11.67
CA THR A 1 27.27 -14.04 -13.02
C THR A 1 26.02 -13.19 -13.07
N CYS A 2 25.80 -12.47 -14.18
CA CYS A 2 24.56 -11.76 -14.47
C CYS A 2 23.94 -12.37 -15.72
N VAL A 3 22.65 -12.71 -15.67
CA VAL A 3 21.90 -13.17 -16.83
C VAL A 3 21.02 -12.03 -17.32
N VAL A 4 21.22 -11.61 -18.58
CA VAL A 4 20.59 -10.43 -19.15
C VAL A 4 19.49 -10.81 -20.13
N VAL A 5 18.27 -10.33 -19.90
CA VAL A 5 17.13 -10.51 -20.79
C VAL A 5 17.07 -9.35 -21.78
N GLN A 6 17.11 -9.67 -23.08
CA GLN A 6 17.00 -8.68 -24.15
C GLN A 6 15.50 -8.35 -24.41
N ARG A 7 14.95 -7.49 -23.59
CA ARG A 7 13.48 -7.21 -23.60
C ARG A 7 13.03 -6.36 -24.81
N VAL A 8 13.83 -5.39 -25.19
CA VAL A 8 13.48 -4.42 -26.25
C VAL A 8 14.23 -4.63 -27.56
N GLY A 9 14.86 -5.80 -27.72
CA GLY A 9 15.67 -6.13 -28.87
C GLY A 9 16.92 -5.24 -28.98
N GLU A 10 17.37 -5.00 -30.20
CA GLU A 10 18.59 -4.21 -30.48
C GLU A 10 18.39 -2.68 -30.31
N LYS A 11 17.17 -2.24 -30.01
CA LYS A 11 16.83 -0.80 -29.88
C LYS A 11 17.56 -0.11 -28.72
N VAL A 12 17.97 -0.86 -27.72
CA VAL A 12 18.70 -0.34 -26.56
C VAL A 12 20.04 -1.08 -26.48
N PRO A 13 21.18 -0.40 -26.59
CA PRO A 13 22.47 -1.03 -26.47
C PRO A 13 22.70 -1.52 -25.03
N VAL A 14 23.14 -2.76 -24.90
CA VAL A 14 23.50 -3.37 -23.63
C VAL A 14 25.00 -3.54 -23.56
N LEU A 15 25.63 -2.90 -22.57
CA LEU A 15 27.07 -3.03 -22.32
C LEU A 15 27.33 -4.33 -21.54
N MET A 16 27.56 -5.42 -22.25
CA MET A 16 27.90 -6.73 -21.66
C MET A 16 29.33 -6.74 -21.15
N LYS A 17 29.51 -7.14 -19.89
CA LYS A 17 30.83 -7.34 -19.30
C LYS A 17 31.30 -8.79 -19.50
N ASN A 18 32.32 -8.98 -20.30
CA ASN A 18 32.88 -10.29 -20.62
C ASN A 18 33.29 -11.06 -19.34
N GLY A 19 32.95 -12.34 -19.27
CA GLY A 19 33.22 -13.23 -18.13
C GLY A 19 32.27 -13.08 -16.93
N ARG A 20 31.36 -12.09 -16.96
CA ARG A 20 30.33 -11.89 -15.93
C ARG A 20 28.91 -12.03 -16.49
N ASP A 21 28.65 -11.44 -17.67
CA ASP A 21 27.29 -11.28 -18.20
C ASP A 21 27.01 -12.30 -19.30
N LEU A 22 25.87 -12.94 -19.22
CA LEU A 22 25.38 -13.96 -20.13
C LEU A 22 24.02 -13.54 -20.68
N TRP A 23 23.74 -13.86 -21.94
CA TRP A 23 22.43 -13.64 -22.51
C TRP A 23 21.44 -14.73 -22.05
N TRP A 24 20.26 -14.35 -21.57
CA TRP A 24 19.20 -15.27 -21.17
C TRP A 24 18.86 -16.30 -22.27
N HIS A 25 18.66 -15.83 -23.51
CA HIS A 25 18.27 -16.70 -24.60
C HIS A 25 19.35 -17.74 -24.97
N ASP A 26 20.63 -17.38 -24.83
CA ASP A 26 21.75 -18.30 -25.08
C ASP A 26 21.82 -19.38 -24.01
N GLU A 27 21.65 -19.00 -22.74
CA GLU A 27 21.67 -19.94 -21.62
C GLU A 27 20.43 -20.85 -21.62
N MET A 28 19.24 -20.30 -21.92
CA MET A 28 18.02 -21.09 -22.05
C MET A 28 18.09 -22.14 -23.17
N SER A 29 18.77 -21.81 -24.28
CA SER A 29 18.96 -22.78 -25.40
C SER A 29 19.82 -23.99 -25.03
N LYS A 30 20.65 -23.87 -23.99
CA LYS A 30 21.59 -24.92 -23.52
C LYS A 30 21.07 -25.64 -22.29
N ALA A 31 20.05 -25.07 -21.60
CA ALA A 31 19.53 -25.63 -20.35
C ALA A 31 18.74 -26.90 -20.59
N ASP A 32 18.84 -27.87 -19.67
CA ASP A 32 17.98 -29.04 -19.66
C ASP A 32 16.54 -28.58 -19.32
N PRO A 33 15.52 -29.04 -20.07
CA PRO A 33 14.13 -28.74 -19.78
C PRO A 33 13.63 -29.39 -18.48
N VAL A 34 14.36 -30.39 -17.95
CA VAL A 34 14.04 -31.05 -16.68
C VAL A 34 14.97 -30.53 -15.59
N CYS A 35 14.37 -30.01 -14.53
CA CYS A 35 15.07 -29.61 -13.32
C CYS A 35 14.29 -30.13 -12.11
N GLU A 36 14.83 -31.11 -11.42
CA GLU A 36 14.21 -31.65 -10.21
C GLU A 36 14.23 -30.58 -9.10
N PRO A 37 13.13 -30.42 -8.34
CA PRO A 37 13.09 -29.47 -7.26
C PRO A 37 14.04 -29.91 -6.11
N GLU A 38 14.74 -28.93 -5.53
CA GLU A 38 15.54 -29.18 -4.33
C GLU A 38 14.65 -29.54 -3.14
N VAL A 39 15.04 -30.49 -2.33
CA VAL A 39 14.34 -30.84 -1.10
C VAL A 39 14.68 -29.81 -0.02
N MET A 40 13.66 -29.11 0.47
CA MET A 40 13.81 -28.02 1.45
C MET A 40 13.21 -28.42 2.79
N GLU A 41 13.89 -28.03 3.86
CA GLU A 41 13.32 -28.07 5.20
C GLU A 41 12.34 -26.92 5.42
N SER A 42 11.39 -27.10 6.35
CA SER A 42 10.33 -26.12 6.63
C SER A 42 10.84 -24.70 6.93
N GLU A 43 11.95 -24.61 7.64
CA GLU A 43 12.54 -23.35 8.06
C GLU A 43 13.71 -22.89 7.18
N ASP A 44 13.99 -23.58 6.08
CA ASP A 44 14.95 -23.08 5.10
C ASP A 44 14.49 -21.75 4.52
N PRO A 45 15.40 -20.76 4.35
CA PRO A 45 15.05 -19.48 3.76
C PRO A 45 14.46 -19.63 2.35
N LEU A 46 13.29 -19.04 2.13
CA LEU A 46 12.65 -19.00 0.82
C LEU A 46 13.14 -17.79 0.01
N PHE A 47 13.08 -16.61 0.62
CA PHE A 47 13.58 -15.37 0.04
C PHE A 47 13.90 -14.31 1.10
N ILE A 48 14.65 -13.30 0.66
CA ILE A 48 14.94 -12.08 1.42
C ILE A 48 14.44 -10.90 0.60
N LEU A 49 13.53 -10.11 1.17
CA LEU A 49 13.00 -8.92 0.52
C LEU A 49 13.36 -7.67 1.33
N TYR A 50 14.06 -6.74 0.69
CA TYR A 50 14.46 -5.51 1.33
C TYR A 50 13.33 -4.48 1.33
N THR A 51 13.04 -3.90 2.50
CA THR A 51 12.08 -2.82 2.70
C THR A 51 12.78 -1.56 3.17
N SER A 52 12.24 -0.40 2.80
CA SER A 52 12.70 0.88 3.36
C SER A 52 12.32 0.94 4.85
N GLY A 53 13.32 0.95 5.72
CA GLY A 53 13.08 1.18 7.16
C GLY A 53 12.76 2.64 7.45
N SER A 54 11.96 2.90 8.49
CA SER A 54 11.73 4.25 9.02
C SER A 54 13.03 4.95 9.47
N THR A 55 14.05 4.16 9.82
CA THR A 55 15.38 4.61 10.25
C THR A 55 16.40 4.81 9.12
N GLY A 56 15.98 4.76 7.85
CA GLY A 56 16.82 5.06 6.69
C GLY A 56 17.58 3.87 6.10
N LYS A 57 18.09 2.92 6.90
CA LYS A 57 18.79 1.73 6.36
C LYS A 57 17.79 0.64 5.99
N PRO A 58 17.81 0.09 4.76
CA PRO A 58 16.91 -0.99 4.36
C PRO A 58 17.02 -2.22 5.27
N LYS A 59 15.91 -2.94 5.44
CA LYS A 59 15.80 -4.18 6.21
C LYS A 59 15.55 -5.35 5.27
N GLY A 60 16.38 -6.39 5.31
CA GLY A 60 16.17 -7.63 4.56
C GLY A 60 15.22 -8.56 5.31
N VAL A 61 13.93 -8.48 5.02
CA VAL A 61 12.92 -9.35 5.62
C VAL A 61 13.09 -10.76 5.08
N MET A 62 13.34 -11.73 5.97
CA MET A 62 13.55 -13.13 5.59
C MET A 62 12.32 -13.97 5.91
N HIS A 63 11.79 -14.64 4.88
CA HIS A 63 10.73 -15.63 5.02
C HIS A 63 11.26 -17.04 4.78
N THR A 64 10.66 -18.02 5.47
CA THR A 64 11.00 -19.45 5.37
C THR A 64 9.97 -20.21 4.55
N THR A 65 10.37 -21.37 4.05
CA THR A 65 9.68 -22.08 2.98
C THR A 65 8.26 -22.52 3.35
N ALA A 66 8.08 -23.36 4.37
CA ALA A 66 6.77 -23.99 4.59
C ALA A 66 5.73 -23.02 5.14
N GLY A 67 6.06 -22.26 6.17
CA GLY A 67 5.10 -21.36 6.81
C GLY A 67 4.56 -20.30 5.87
N TYR A 68 5.44 -19.67 5.09
CA TYR A 68 5.05 -18.66 4.10
C TYR A 68 4.19 -19.26 2.98
N MET A 69 4.62 -20.40 2.39
CA MET A 69 3.90 -21.04 1.30
C MET A 69 2.49 -21.49 1.69
N ILE A 70 2.35 -22.15 2.84
CA ILE A 70 1.05 -22.58 3.36
C ILE A 70 0.16 -21.35 3.63
N TYR A 71 0.70 -20.32 4.26
CA TYR A 71 -0.08 -19.15 4.63
C TYR A 71 -0.58 -18.35 3.42
N THR A 72 0.29 -18.13 2.44
CA THR A 72 -0.09 -17.42 1.20
C THR A 72 -1.08 -18.24 0.36
N ALA A 73 -0.93 -19.56 0.30
CA ALA A 73 -1.88 -20.43 -0.39
C ALA A 73 -3.27 -20.40 0.28
N LEU A 74 -3.32 -20.50 1.62
CA LEU A 74 -4.60 -20.47 2.35
C LEU A 74 -5.29 -19.10 2.23
N THR A 75 -4.55 -18.01 2.43
CA THR A 75 -5.12 -16.67 2.32
C THR A 75 -5.57 -16.37 0.90
N HIS A 76 -4.80 -16.74 -0.14
CA HIS A 76 -5.26 -16.61 -1.51
C HIS A 76 -6.56 -17.37 -1.75
N ARG A 77 -6.65 -18.62 -1.31
CA ARG A 77 -7.82 -19.45 -1.53
C ARG A 77 -9.07 -18.93 -0.87
N TYR A 78 -9.01 -18.56 0.43
CA TYR A 78 -10.19 -18.20 1.20
C TYR A 78 -10.56 -16.71 1.11
N VAL A 79 -9.57 -15.82 1.09
CA VAL A 79 -9.85 -14.38 1.01
C VAL A 79 -10.41 -13.99 -0.35
N PHE A 80 -9.94 -14.64 -1.42
CA PHE A 80 -10.40 -14.34 -2.77
C PHE A 80 -11.39 -15.35 -3.32
N ASP A 81 -11.89 -16.26 -2.48
CA ASP A 81 -12.86 -17.30 -2.89
C ASP A 81 -12.41 -18.01 -4.19
N TYR A 82 -11.13 -18.42 -4.22
CA TYR A 82 -10.55 -19.03 -5.40
C TYR A 82 -11.09 -20.44 -5.65
N HIS A 83 -11.53 -20.69 -6.87
CA HIS A 83 -11.94 -22.00 -7.37
C HIS A 83 -11.10 -22.42 -8.57
N GLN A 84 -10.97 -23.72 -8.76
CA GLN A 84 -10.24 -24.26 -9.91
C GLN A 84 -10.86 -23.75 -11.22
N GLY A 85 -10.02 -23.24 -12.12
CA GLY A 85 -10.43 -22.65 -13.39
C GLY A 85 -10.64 -21.14 -13.36
N ASP A 86 -10.57 -20.52 -12.18
CA ASP A 86 -10.58 -19.07 -12.06
C ASP A 86 -9.33 -18.45 -12.68
N ILE A 87 -9.48 -17.23 -13.19
CA ILE A 87 -8.38 -16.42 -13.70
C ILE A 87 -8.13 -15.28 -12.74
N TRP A 88 -7.04 -15.40 -12.03
CA TRP A 88 -6.59 -14.46 -11.00
C TRP A 88 -5.74 -13.34 -11.57
N TRP A 89 -6.00 -12.11 -11.17
CA TRP A 89 -5.15 -10.97 -11.51
C TRP A 89 -4.88 -10.05 -10.33
N CYS A 90 -3.61 -9.99 -9.94
CA CYS A 90 -3.06 -9.00 -9.03
C CYS A 90 -2.20 -8.01 -9.82
N THR A 91 -2.43 -6.72 -9.70
CA THR A 91 -1.73 -5.67 -10.45
C THR A 91 -0.47 -5.15 -9.76
N ALA A 92 -0.07 -5.76 -8.65
CA ALA A 92 1.14 -5.36 -7.94
C ALA A 92 2.40 -5.66 -8.77
N ASP A 93 3.45 -4.90 -8.50
CA ASP A 93 4.77 -5.18 -9.04
C ASP A 93 5.37 -6.41 -8.33
N ILE A 94 5.95 -7.33 -9.09
CA ILE A 94 6.56 -8.56 -8.55
C ILE A 94 7.82 -8.29 -7.70
N GLY A 95 8.38 -7.10 -7.75
CA GLY A 95 9.47 -6.66 -6.86
C GLY A 95 9.03 -6.35 -5.43
N TRP A 96 7.71 -6.32 -5.17
CA TRP A 96 7.14 -6.09 -3.85
C TRP A 96 6.55 -7.36 -3.26
N VAL A 97 6.38 -7.39 -1.93
CA VAL A 97 5.84 -8.56 -1.24
C VAL A 97 4.45 -8.96 -1.76
N THR A 98 3.62 -8.01 -2.17
CA THR A 98 2.30 -8.32 -2.74
C THR A 98 2.43 -9.13 -4.02
N GLY A 99 3.41 -8.81 -4.87
CA GLY A 99 3.72 -9.61 -6.04
C GLY A 99 4.25 -11.01 -5.68
N HIS A 100 5.16 -11.09 -4.68
CA HIS A 100 5.63 -12.39 -4.18
C HIS A 100 4.47 -13.24 -3.69
N SER A 101 3.68 -12.73 -2.74
CA SER A 101 2.62 -13.50 -2.08
C SER A 101 1.43 -13.81 -2.99
N TYR A 102 1.00 -12.85 -3.84
CA TYR A 102 -0.28 -12.93 -4.55
C TYR A 102 -0.19 -12.78 -6.08
N ILE A 103 1.01 -12.81 -6.67
CA ILE A 103 1.18 -13.12 -8.10
C ILE A 103 1.86 -14.47 -8.23
N VAL A 104 2.92 -14.73 -7.44
CA VAL A 104 3.76 -15.91 -7.58
C VAL A 104 3.33 -17.02 -6.61
N TYR A 105 3.64 -16.89 -5.31
CA TYR A 105 3.60 -18.04 -4.41
C TYR A 105 2.18 -18.54 -4.10
N GLY A 106 1.29 -17.68 -3.60
CA GLY A 106 -0.05 -18.10 -3.20
C GLY A 106 -0.91 -18.67 -4.35
N PRO A 107 -1.04 -17.93 -5.46
CA PRO A 107 -1.80 -18.41 -6.62
C PRO A 107 -1.23 -19.68 -7.22
N LEU A 108 0.08 -19.75 -7.46
CA LEU A 108 0.70 -20.92 -8.10
C LEU A 108 0.67 -22.16 -7.20
N ALA A 109 0.79 -21.99 -5.87
CA ALA A 109 0.60 -23.10 -4.92
C ALA A 109 -0.83 -23.68 -4.93
N ASN A 110 -1.82 -22.88 -5.34
CA ASN A 110 -3.20 -23.33 -5.56
C ASN A 110 -3.48 -23.82 -7.00
N GLY A 111 -2.48 -23.85 -7.87
CA GLY A 111 -2.63 -24.20 -9.28
C GLY A 111 -3.43 -23.17 -10.08
N ALA A 112 -3.45 -21.93 -9.65
CA ALA A 112 -4.22 -20.88 -10.29
C ALA A 112 -3.58 -20.39 -11.60
N THR A 113 -4.43 -20.01 -12.57
CA THR A 113 -4.00 -19.20 -13.70
C THR A 113 -3.85 -17.76 -13.22
N THR A 114 -2.61 -17.28 -13.11
CA THR A 114 -2.29 -15.92 -12.68
C THR A 114 -1.85 -15.06 -13.86
N VAL A 115 -2.35 -13.83 -13.92
CA VAL A 115 -2.02 -12.88 -14.98
C VAL A 115 -0.85 -12.01 -14.56
N MET A 116 0.20 -11.99 -15.39
CA MET A 116 1.30 -11.01 -15.28
C MET A 116 1.07 -9.88 -16.26
N PHE A 117 1.08 -8.67 -15.78
CA PHE A 117 0.79 -7.47 -16.54
C PHE A 117 1.99 -6.54 -16.58
N GLU A 118 2.43 -6.21 -17.81
CA GLU A 118 3.45 -5.19 -18.05
C GLU A 118 2.78 -3.93 -18.59
N GLY A 119 2.62 -2.93 -17.74
CA GLY A 119 1.96 -1.69 -18.12
C GLY A 119 1.52 -0.85 -16.91
N VAL A 120 0.84 0.24 -17.20
CA VAL A 120 0.24 1.13 -16.22
C VAL A 120 -1.27 1.24 -16.44
N PRO A 121 -2.07 1.56 -15.42
CA PRO A 121 -3.53 1.52 -15.49
C PRO A 121 -4.13 2.51 -16.49
N THR A 122 -3.41 3.57 -16.85
CA THR A 122 -3.90 4.68 -17.68
C THR A 122 -3.26 4.74 -19.08
N TYR A 123 -2.57 3.69 -19.54
CA TYR A 123 -1.99 3.66 -20.87
C TYR A 123 -2.52 2.46 -21.68
N PRO A 124 -3.03 2.67 -22.92
CA PRO A 124 -3.12 3.93 -23.68
C PRO A 124 -4.20 4.90 -23.15
N ASP A 125 -5.14 4.43 -22.36
CA ASP A 125 -6.19 5.20 -21.69
C ASP A 125 -6.64 4.51 -20.38
N ALA A 126 -7.56 5.12 -19.64
CA ALA A 126 -8.07 4.61 -18.37
C ALA A 126 -8.98 3.37 -18.50
N GLY A 127 -9.21 2.88 -19.70
CA GLY A 127 -9.87 1.59 -19.97
C GLY A 127 -8.93 0.39 -19.90
N ARG A 128 -7.61 0.61 -19.77
CA ARG A 128 -6.59 -0.45 -19.88
C ARG A 128 -6.84 -1.66 -18.98
N PHE A 129 -7.16 -1.44 -17.70
CA PHE A 129 -7.45 -2.53 -16.79
C PHE A 129 -8.73 -3.28 -17.16
N TRP A 130 -9.72 -2.56 -17.59
CA TRP A 130 -11.03 -3.11 -17.94
C TRP A 130 -10.97 -3.93 -19.24
N ASP A 131 -10.14 -3.49 -20.22
CA ASP A 131 -9.80 -4.30 -21.39
C ASP A 131 -9.16 -5.65 -21.02
N VAL A 132 -8.24 -5.65 -20.09
CA VAL A 132 -7.61 -6.90 -19.61
C VAL A 132 -8.63 -7.80 -18.92
N VAL A 133 -9.49 -7.24 -18.06
CA VAL A 133 -10.56 -7.99 -17.39
C VAL A 133 -11.50 -8.65 -18.39
N ASP A 134 -11.98 -7.88 -19.35
CA ASP A 134 -12.91 -8.35 -20.38
C ASP A 134 -12.26 -9.40 -21.28
N ARG A 135 -11.11 -9.10 -21.87
CA ARG A 135 -10.42 -9.95 -22.83
C ARG A 135 -9.93 -11.28 -22.23
N LEU A 136 -9.44 -11.24 -20.99
CA LEU A 136 -8.92 -12.43 -20.30
C LEU A 136 -9.96 -13.10 -19.38
N LYS A 137 -11.17 -12.53 -19.27
CA LYS A 137 -12.26 -13.04 -18.42
C LYS A 137 -11.81 -13.24 -16.96
N ILE A 138 -11.19 -12.21 -16.40
CA ILE A 138 -10.70 -12.20 -15.02
C ILE A 138 -11.86 -12.45 -14.06
N THR A 139 -11.63 -13.31 -13.08
CA THR A 139 -12.61 -13.68 -12.05
C THR A 139 -12.37 -13.00 -10.70
N GLN A 140 -11.11 -12.79 -10.33
CA GLN A 140 -10.73 -12.02 -9.13
C GLN A 140 -9.72 -10.94 -9.53
N PHE A 141 -9.93 -9.73 -9.01
CA PHE A 141 -9.09 -8.58 -9.32
C PHE A 141 -8.59 -7.92 -8.03
N TYR A 142 -7.27 -7.84 -7.88
CA TYR A 142 -6.59 -7.34 -6.68
C TYR A 142 -5.64 -6.20 -7.03
N THR A 143 -5.88 -5.00 -6.48
CA THR A 143 -5.13 -3.79 -6.84
C THR A 143 -4.98 -2.84 -5.66
N ALA A 144 -4.21 -1.76 -5.84
CA ALA A 144 -4.00 -0.76 -4.82
C ALA A 144 -5.06 0.37 -4.89
N PRO A 145 -5.46 0.96 -3.74
CA PRO A 145 -6.33 2.14 -3.69
C PRO A 145 -5.85 3.30 -4.54
N THR A 146 -4.55 3.51 -4.64
CA THR A 146 -3.96 4.53 -5.52
C THR A 146 -4.34 4.32 -6.98
N ALA A 147 -4.33 3.09 -7.49
CA ALA A 147 -4.76 2.79 -8.85
C ALA A 147 -6.28 3.01 -9.02
N ILE A 148 -7.07 2.64 -8.02
CA ILE A 148 -8.53 2.85 -8.02
C ILE A 148 -8.84 4.35 -8.09
N ARG A 149 -8.19 5.18 -7.25
CA ARG A 149 -8.38 6.64 -7.26
C ARG A 149 -7.98 7.28 -8.59
N ALA A 150 -6.85 6.86 -9.16
CA ALA A 150 -6.42 7.34 -10.47
C ALA A 150 -7.42 7.00 -11.58
N LEU A 151 -8.01 5.81 -11.57
CA LEU A 151 -9.04 5.42 -12.52
C LEU A 151 -10.38 6.11 -12.25
N MET A 152 -10.75 6.31 -10.99
CA MET A 152 -11.94 7.05 -10.57
C MET A 152 -11.88 8.51 -11.07
N SER A 153 -10.72 9.16 -10.99
CA SER A 153 -10.55 10.55 -11.46
C SER A 153 -10.72 10.71 -12.98
N CYS A 154 -10.57 9.62 -13.76
CA CYS A 154 -10.81 9.61 -15.21
C CYS A 154 -12.29 9.43 -15.59
N GLY A 155 -13.19 9.28 -14.61
CA GLY A 155 -14.63 9.16 -14.83
C GLY A 155 -15.16 7.73 -14.93
N GLU A 156 -16.50 7.63 -15.06
CA GLU A 156 -17.22 6.35 -15.07
C GLU A 156 -17.39 5.74 -16.48
N ASP A 157 -17.06 6.49 -17.53
CA ASP A 157 -17.28 6.07 -18.92
C ASP A 157 -16.36 4.92 -19.35
N PHE A 158 -15.14 4.89 -18.82
CA PHE A 158 -14.18 3.86 -19.22
C PHE A 158 -14.61 2.44 -18.82
N PRO A 159 -14.94 2.16 -17.55
CA PRO A 159 -15.36 0.81 -17.17
C PRO A 159 -16.69 0.38 -17.78
N SER A 160 -17.53 1.33 -18.23
CA SER A 160 -18.82 1.01 -18.85
C SER A 160 -18.72 0.40 -20.27
N LYS A 161 -17.55 0.57 -20.92
CA LYS A 161 -17.29 0.08 -22.29
C LYS A 161 -16.93 -1.40 -22.35
N TYR A 162 -16.69 -2.05 -21.19
CA TYR A 162 -16.16 -3.42 -21.10
C TYR A 162 -17.09 -4.36 -20.35
N ASP A 163 -17.05 -5.63 -20.71
CA ASP A 163 -17.78 -6.67 -19.99
C ASP A 163 -16.99 -7.12 -18.74
N LEU A 164 -17.41 -6.65 -17.60
CA LEU A 164 -16.83 -7.00 -16.30
C LEU A 164 -17.62 -8.08 -15.56
N SER A 165 -18.55 -8.76 -16.24
CA SER A 165 -19.48 -9.72 -15.61
C SER A 165 -18.82 -10.98 -15.06
N THR A 166 -17.59 -11.28 -15.48
CA THR A 166 -16.80 -12.41 -14.97
C THR A 166 -16.20 -12.16 -13.58
N LEU A 167 -16.12 -10.89 -13.16
CA LEU A 167 -15.60 -10.55 -11.83
C LEU A 167 -16.55 -11.06 -10.74
N ARG A 168 -15.97 -11.76 -9.75
CA ARG A 168 -16.67 -12.27 -8.57
C ARG A 168 -16.18 -11.63 -7.28
N VAL A 169 -14.87 -11.36 -7.16
CA VAL A 169 -14.26 -10.74 -5.99
C VAL A 169 -13.34 -9.63 -6.41
N LEU A 170 -13.42 -8.52 -5.71
CA LEU A 170 -12.51 -7.38 -5.84
C LEU A 170 -11.66 -7.28 -4.57
N GLY A 171 -10.39 -6.93 -4.71
CA GLY A 171 -9.52 -6.76 -3.56
C GLY A 171 -8.77 -5.44 -3.57
N SER A 172 -8.41 -4.98 -2.37
CA SER A 172 -7.65 -3.76 -2.11
C SER A 172 -6.45 -4.04 -1.21
N VAL A 173 -5.29 -3.45 -1.52
CA VAL A 173 -4.02 -3.71 -0.83
C VAL A 173 -3.06 -2.53 -0.83
N GLY A 174 -2.22 -2.48 0.20
CA GLY A 174 -1.04 -1.61 0.25
C GLY A 174 -1.21 -0.33 1.05
N GLU A 175 -2.42 0.16 1.14
CA GLU A 175 -2.82 1.30 1.98
C GLU A 175 -4.31 1.19 2.35
N PRO A 176 -4.80 1.86 3.40
CA PRO A 176 -6.23 1.92 3.66
C PRO A 176 -6.98 2.53 2.47
N ILE A 177 -8.04 1.87 2.02
CA ILE A 177 -8.92 2.44 0.99
C ILE A 177 -9.91 3.39 1.65
N ASN A 178 -10.04 4.62 1.12
CA ASN A 178 -11.05 5.53 1.62
C ASN A 178 -12.46 5.06 1.22
N PRO A 179 -13.51 5.39 2.02
CA PRO A 179 -14.87 4.91 1.77
C PRO A 179 -15.43 5.29 0.40
N GLU A 180 -15.03 6.41 -0.16
CA GLU A 180 -15.51 6.87 -1.45
C GLU A 180 -14.95 6.03 -2.61
N ALA A 181 -13.64 5.82 -2.65
CA ALA A 181 -13.01 4.93 -3.62
C ALA A 181 -13.54 3.49 -3.50
N TRP A 182 -13.80 3.03 -2.26
CA TRP A 182 -14.44 1.73 -2.01
C TRP A 182 -15.83 1.66 -2.65
N ARG A 183 -16.69 2.68 -2.44
CA ARG A 183 -18.05 2.73 -3.01
C ARG A 183 -18.02 2.82 -4.53
N TRP A 184 -17.12 3.62 -5.08
CA TRP A 184 -16.92 3.72 -6.54
C TRP A 184 -16.49 2.37 -7.12
N TYR A 185 -15.52 1.71 -6.49
CA TYR A 185 -15.01 0.39 -6.90
C TYR A 185 -16.10 -0.67 -6.86
N HIS A 186 -16.88 -0.71 -5.78
CA HIS A 186 -18.02 -1.61 -5.64
C HIS A 186 -19.11 -1.36 -6.68
N LYS A 187 -19.50 -0.09 -6.89
CA LYS A 187 -20.58 0.29 -7.81
C LYS A 187 -20.17 0.11 -9.26
N ASN A 188 -19.03 0.68 -9.68
CA ASN A 188 -18.70 0.81 -11.09
C ASN A 188 -17.99 -0.42 -11.64
N ILE A 189 -17.14 -1.08 -10.84
CA ILE A 189 -16.40 -2.27 -11.25
C ILE A 189 -17.11 -3.53 -10.81
N GLY A 190 -17.47 -3.62 -9.55
CA GLY A 190 -18.20 -4.76 -8.98
C GLY A 190 -19.68 -4.82 -9.32
N LYS A 191 -20.23 -3.80 -10.03
CA LYS A 191 -21.65 -3.69 -10.41
C LYS A 191 -22.61 -3.86 -9.21
N GLY A 192 -22.17 -3.48 -8.00
CA GLY A 192 -22.93 -3.63 -6.76
C GLY A 192 -23.09 -5.07 -6.26
N LYS A 193 -22.38 -6.03 -6.84
CA LYS A 193 -22.52 -7.47 -6.56
C LYS A 193 -21.23 -8.11 -6.03
N CYS A 194 -20.06 -7.69 -6.54
CA CYS A 194 -18.80 -8.26 -6.10
C CYS A 194 -18.44 -7.78 -4.70
N PRO A 195 -18.22 -8.66 -3.73
CA PRO A 195 -17.64 -8.27 -2.45
C PRO A 195 -16.26 -7.65 -2.67
N ILE A 196 -15.92 -6.66 -1.85
CA ILE A 196 -14.58 -6.11 -1.79
C ILE A 196 -13.89 -6.65 -0.56
N VAL A 197 -12.76 -7.30 -0.74
CA VAL A 197 -11.86 -7.70 0.34
C VAL A 197 -10.78 -6.62 0.48
N ASP A 198 -10.93 -5.78 1.50
CA ASP A 198 -9.91 -4.83 1.91
C ASP A 198 -8.94 -5.55 2.84
N THR A 199 -7.68 -5.61 2.47
CA THR A 199 -6.71 -6.49 3.12
C THR A 199 -5.65 -5.68 3.85
N TRP A 200 -5.48 -5.96 5.15
CA TRP A 200 -4.35 -5.42 5.90
C TRP A 200 -3.32 -6.50 6.15
N TRP A 201 -2.09 -6.20 5.80
CA TRP A 201 -0.90 -7.02 6.04
C TRP A 201 0.38 -6.23 5.67
N GLN A 202 1.53 -6.82 5.92
CA GLN A 202 2.84 -6.19 5.74
C GLN A 202 3.81 -7.14 5.04
N THR A 203 4.96 -6.64 4.56
CA THR A 203 6.05 -7.49 4.07
C THR A 203 6.46 -8.51 5.14
N GLU A 204 6.53 -8.06 6.37
CA GLU A 204 6.90 -8.81 7.56
C GLU A 204 5.90 -9.92 7.91
N THR A 205 4.64 -9.75 7.53
CA THR A 205 3.60 -10.75 7.86
C THR A 205 3.49 -11.86 6.83
N GLY A 206 4.08 -11.69 5.64
CA GLY A 206 4.10 -12.67 4.55
C GLY A 206 2.78 -12.82 3.81
N GLY A 207 1.66 -12.58 4.46
CA GLY A 207 0.31 -12.67 3.88
C GLY A 207 -0.73 -11.90 4.69
N ILE A 208 -1.98 -11.97 4.25
CA ILE A 208 -3.12 -11.20 4.76
C ILE A 208 -3.46 -11.64 6.19
N LEU A 209 -3.58 -10.66 7.10
CA LEU A 209 -3.92 -10.88 8.50
C LEU A 209 -5.33 -10.42 8.89
N ILE A 210 -5.78 -9.28 8.35
CA ILE A 210 -7.12 -8.73 8.66
C ILE A 210 -7.82 -8.43 7.34
N THR A 211 -9.04 -8.95 7.16
CA THR A 211 -9.78 -8.84 5.89
C THR A 211 -11.20 -9.38 6.03
N PRO A 212 -12.19 -8.89 5.28
CA PRO A 212 -13.46 -9.60 5.16
C PRO A 212 -13.30 -10.89 4.34
N LEU A 213 -14.18 -11.85 4.61
CA LEU A 213 -14.32 -13.06 3.78
C LEU A 213 -15.57 -12.93 2.90
N PRO A 214 -15.46 -13.18 1.58
CA PRO A 214 -16.57 -13.10 0.64
C PRO A 214 -17.79 -13.93 1.09
N GLY A 215 -18.96 -13.32 1.08
CA GLY A 215 -20.20 -13.99 1.47
C GLY A 215 -20.37 -14.28 2.97
N CYS A 216 -19.33 -14.08 3.79
CA CYS A 216 -19.37 -14.38 5.23
C CYS A 216 -19.31 -13.12 6.11
N THR A 217 -18.52 -12.13 5.70
CA THR A 217 -18.31 -10.92 6.51
C THR A 217 -19.02 -9.73 5.86
N PRO A 218 -19.99 -9.09 6.52
CA PRO A 218 -20.54 -7.82 6.06
C PRO A 218 -19.43 -6.75 5.99
N ALA A 219 -19.14 -6.24 4.80
CA ALA A 219 -18.08 -5.27 4.64
C ALA A 219 -18.54 -3.86 5.03
N LYS A 220 -17.63 -3.08 5.63
CA LYS A 220 -17.79 -1.64 5.87
C LYS A 220 -16.78 -0.90 5.01
N PRO A 221 -17.18 0.07 4.18
CA PRO A 221 -16.27 0.84 3.34
C PRO A 221 -15.11 1.47 4.12
N GLY A 222 -13.86 1.04 3.83
CA GLY A 222 -12.65 1.52 4.48
C GLY A 222 -12.19 0.72 5.70
N SER A 223 -12.93 -0.33 6.10
CA SER A 223 -12.53 -1.22 7.20
C SER A 223 -11.87 -2.49 6.67
N ALA A 224 -10.73 -2.87 7.25
CA ALA A 224 -10.13 -4.19 7.05
C ALA A 224 -10.93 -5.33 7.72
N THR A 225 -11.91 -4.99 8.56
CA THR A 225 -12.89 -5.86 9.22
C THR A 225 -12.31 -6.81 10.28
N LEU A 226 -12.30 -8.10 10.04
CA LEU A 226 -12.02 -9.14 11.03
C LEU A 226 -10.66 -9.83 10.78
N PRO A 227 -10.03 -10.38 11.83
CA PRO A 227 -8.81 -11.16 11.64
C PRO A 227 -9.07 -12.45 10.85
N PHE A 228 -8.11 -12.82 10.01
CA PHE A 228 -8.10 -14.11 9.35
C PHE A 228 -7.90 -15.25 10.37
N PHE A 229 -8.22 -16.46 9.99
CA PHE A 229 -8.17 -17.64 10.86
C PHE A 229 -6.83 -17.79 11.59
N GLY A 230 -6.89 -17.91 12.91
CA GLY A 230 -5.72 -18.08 13.80
C GLY A 230 -4.96 -16.79 14.11
N VAL A 231 -5.29 -15.66 13.45
CA VAL A 231 -4.67 -14.36 13.73
C VAL A 231 -5.32 -13.72 14.95
N LYS A 232 -4.50 -13.22 15.90
CA LYS A 232 -4.97 -12.60 17.15
C LYS A 232 -4.47 -11.15 17.28
N PRO A 233 -5.13 -10.18 16.64
CA PRO A 233 -4.79 -8.79 16.79
C PRO A 233 -5.20 -8.28 18.16
N THR A 234 -4.40 -7.39 18.69
CA THR A 234 -4.56 -6.76 20.00
C THR A 234 -4.40 -5.26 19.85
N VAL A 235 -5.25 -4.48 20.52
CA VAL A 235 -5.13 -3.02 20.58
C VAL A 235 -4.37 -2.66 21.84
N ILE A 236 -3.29 -1.90 21.71
CA ILE A 236 -2.42 -1.51 22.81
C ILE A 236 -2.46 0.02 22.99
N GLU A 237 -2.55 0.48 24.22
CA GLU A 237 -2.35 1.89 24.57
C GLU A 237 -0.88 2.27 24.36
N ALA A 238 -0.65 3.24 23.50
CA ALA A 238 0.70 3.55 23.00
C ALA A 238 1.69 3.95 24.12
N GLU A 239 1.21 4.64 25.15
CA GLU A 239 2.04 5.22 26.20
C GLU A 239 2.35 4.23 27.33
N THR A 240 1.40 3.38 27.65
CA THR A 240 1.55 2.46 28.80
C THR A 240 1.90 1.03 28.39
N GLY A 241 1.70 0.67 27.12
CA GLY A 241 1.86 -0.69 26.62
C GLY A 241 0.76 -1.65 27.09
N LYS A 242 -0.32 -1.16 27.71
CA LYS A 242 -1.42 -1.98 28.22
C LYS A 242 -2.37 -2.35 27.08
N VAL A 243 -2.90 -3.57 27.14
CA VAL A 243 -3.96 -4.01 26.26
C VAL A 243 -5.24 -3.24 26.55
N ILE A 244 -5.89 -2.74 25.51
CA ILE A 244 -7.20 -2.12 25.59
C ILE A 244 -8.25 -3.16 25.21
N GLU A 245 -9.02 -3.60 26.20
CA GLU A 245 -10.08 -4.60 26.01
C GLU A 245 -11.38 -3.97 25.47
N GLY A 246 -12.25 -4.85 24.92
CA GLY A 246 -13.58 -4.43 24.43
C GLY A 246 -13.57 -3.79 23.04
N ASN A 247 -14.69 -3.23 22.63
CA ASN A 247 -14.92 -2.57 21.35
C ASN A 247 -15.08 -1.05 21.53
N GLY A 248 -15.13 -0.28 20.43
CA GLY A 248 -15.15 1.18 20.50
C GLY A 248 -13.82 1.79 20.94
N VAL A 249 -12.70 1.13 20.69
CA VAL A 249 -11.37 1.49 21.20
C VAL A 249 -10.38 1.84 20.09
N THR A 250 -9.44 2.73 20.41
CA THR A 250 -8.38 3.16 19.50
C THR A 250 -7.01 3.01 20.16
N GLY A 251 -6.01 2.56 19.42
CA GLY A 251 -4.66 2.39 19.93
C GLY A 251 -3.70 1.92 18.84
N VAL A 252 -2.65 1.27 19.26
CA VAL A 252 -1.64 0.67 18.38
C VAL A 252 -2.04 -0.78 18.10
N LEU A 253 -1.93 -1.19 16.84
CA LEU A 253 -2.15 -2.57 16.43
C LEU A 253 -0.92 -3.42 16.74
N ALA A 254 -1.14 -4.50 17.44
CA ALA A 254 -0.14 -5.54 17.69
C ALA A 254 -0.75 -6.93 17.51
N LEU A 255 0.08 -7.95 17.42
CA LEU A 255 -0.36 -9.35 17.35
C LEU A 255 0.15 -10.10 18.57
N SER A 256 -0.72 -10.82 19.25
CA SER A 256 -0.42 -11.53 20.49
C SER A 256 0.07 -12.97 20.29
N GLU A 257 -0.13 -13.54 19.11
CA GLU A 257 0.27 -14.90 18.78
C GLU A 257 1.00 -14.92 17.43
N PRO A 258 1.95 -15.84 17.23
CA PRO A 258 2.59 -16.04 15.94
C PRO A 258 1.63 -16.65 14.91
N TRP A 259 1.95 -16.49 13.63
CA TRP A 259 1.24 -17.10 12.50
C TRP A 259 2.24 -17.70 11.51
N PRO A 260 1.85 -18.67 10.67
CA PRO A 260 2.81 -19.39 9.82
C PRO A 260 3.62 -18.51 8.87
N GLY A 261 3.01 -17.45 8.32
CA GLY A 261 3.63 -16.53 7.36
C GLY A 261 4.52 -15.45 7.97
N GLN A 262 4.69 -15.42 9.31
CA GLN A 262 5.52 -14.43 9.99
C GLN A 262 6.99 -14.53 9.54
N MET A 263 7.64 -13.40 9.23
CA MET A 263 9.08 -13.37 8.99
C MET A 263 9.87 -13.95 10.16
N ARG A 264 11.01 -14.53 9.88
CA ARG A 264 11.85 -15.15 10.92
C ARG A 264 12.89 -14.21 11.49
N THR A 265 13.37 -13.26 10.67
CA THR A 265 14.40 -12.31 11.09
C THR A 265 14.60 -11.20 10.05
N ILE A 266 15.40 -10.20 10.41
CA ILE A 266 16.08 -9.32 9.45
C ILE A 266 17.40 -9.99 9.09
N TYR A 267 17.62 -10.27 7.83
CA TYR A 267 18.81 -10.95 7.34
C TYR A 267 20.10 -10.22 7.72
N GLY A 268 20.98 -10.93 8.43
CA GLY A 268 22.26 -10.40 8.93
C GLY A 268 22.15 -9.40 10.08
N ASP A 269 20.94 -9.21 10.68
CA ASP A 269 20.72 -8.21 11.75
C ASP A 269 19.56 -8.63 12.66
N HIS A 270 19.71 -9.74 13.38
CA HIS A 270 18.65 -10.29 14.25
C HIS A 270 18.31 -9.36 15.42
N ASP A 271 19.32 -8.70 16.01
CA ASP A 271 19.10 -7.75 17.11
C ASP A 271 18.14 -6.63 16.68
N ARG A 272 18.29 -6.12 15.45
CA ARG A 272 17.38 -5.12 14.89
C ARG A 272 15.96 -5.67 14.68
N PHE A 273 15.80 -6.95 14.38
CA PHE A 273 14.49 -7.59 14.31
C PHE A 273 13.79 -7.55 15.67
N GLU A 274 14.48 -7.97 16.74
CA GLU A 274 13.93 -7.94 18.09
C GLU A 274 13.64 -6.50 18.56
N GLU A 275 14.57 -5.58 18.31
CA GLU A 275 14.41 -4.16 18.67
C GLU A 275 13.23 -3.50 17.98
N THR A 276 13.03 -3.78 16.69
CA THR A 276 11.99 -3.13 15.89
C THR A 276 10.59 -3.64 16.23
N TYR A 277 10.45 -4.96 16.45
CA TYR A 277 9.13 -5.59 16.48
C TYR A 277 8.69 -6.10 17.85
N PHE A 278 9.60 -6.26 18.82
CA PHE A 278 9.27 -6.86 20.11
C PHE A 278 9.73 -6.06 21.34
N LYS A 279 10.72 -5.17 21.20
CA LYS A 279 11.28 -4.43 22.33
C LYS A 279 10.31 -3.42 22.94
N LEU A 280 9.53 -2.73 22.09
CA LEU A 280 8.60 -1.69 22.55
C LEU A 280 7.44 -2.28 23.36
N TYR A 281 6.88 -3.38 22.90
CA TYR A 281 5.80 -4.10 23.59
C TYR A 281 6.20 -5.58 23.75
N PRO A 282 6.87 -5.97 24.83
CA PRO A 282 7.31 -7.34 25.01
C PRO A 282 6.15 -8.34 24.92
N ARG A 283 6.35 -9.46 24.22
CA ARG A 283 5.39 -10.52 23.90
C ARG A 283 4.42 -10.23 22.76
N TYR A 284 4.42 -9.01 22.22
CA TYR A 284 3.55 -8.66 21.09
C TYR A 284 4.41 -8.34 19.89
N TYR A 285 3.98 -8.81 18.72
CA TYR A 285 4.54 -8.30 17.47
C TYR A 285 3.96 -6.89 17.22
N PHE A 286 4.82 -5.89 17.24
CA PHE A 286 4.49 -4.51 17.00
C PHE A 286 4.42 -4.22 15.51
N THR A 287 3.24 -3.88 15.01
CA THR A 287 3.03 -3.66 13.56
C THR A 287 3.53 -2.29 13.09
N GLY A 288 3.64 -1.32 13.98
CA GLY A 288 3.88 0.07 13.65
C GLY A 288 2.67 0.80 13.04
N ASP A 289 1.49 0.16 13.06
CA ASP A 289 0.24 0.75 12.58
C ASP A 289 -0.68 1.09 13.75
N GLY A 290 -1.38 2.23 13.65
CA GLY A 290 -2.48 2.56 14.52
C GLY A 290 -3.77 1.89 14.02
N CYS A 291 -4.67 1.59 14.95
CA CYS A 291 -5.97 1.04 14.61
C CYS A 291 -7.07 1.51 15.55
N ARG A 292 -8.29 1.45 15.04
CA ARG A 292 -9.53 1.53 15.82
C ARG A 292 -10.27 0.20 15.68
N ARG A 293 -10.73 -0.37 16.77
CA ARG A 293 -11.68 -1.48 16.78
C ARG A 293 -13.06 -0.90 17.13
N ASP A 294 -13.98 -0.91 16.16
CA ASP A 294 -15.32 -0.31 16.33
C ASP A 294 -16.25 -1.15 17.25
N GLU A 295 -17.48 -0.69 17.42
CA GLU A 295 -18.47 -1.31 18.30
C GLU A 295 -18.85 -2.74 17.87
N ASP A 296 -18.74 -3.04 16.57
CA ASP A 296 -18.97 -4.38 16.02
C ASP A 296 -17.71 -5.27 16.05
N GLY A 297 -16.59 -4.75 16.56
CA GLY A 297 -15.31 -5.47 16.65
C GLY A 297 -14.48 -5.42 15.36
N TYR A 298 -14.84 -4.58 14.40
CA TYR A 298 -14.11 -4.43 13.13
C TYR A 298 -12.90 -3.52 13.27
N TYR A 299 -11.80 -3.93 12.65
CA TYR A 299 -10.53 -3.19 12.65
C TYR A 299 -10.48 -2.19 11.49
N TRP A 300 -10.13 -0.96 11.84
CA TRP A 300 -9.88 0.16 10.95
C TRP A 300 -8.43 0.58 11.12
N ILE A 301 -7.66 0.52 10.06
CA ILE A 301 -6.26 0.94 10.10
C ILE A 301 -6.22 2.45 9.95
N THR A 302 -5.69 3.13 10.96
CA THR A 302 -5.67 4.62 11.01
C THR A 302 -4.38 5.23 10.46
N GLY A 303 -3.46 4.38 10.00
CA GLY A 303 -2.18 4.77 9.41
C GLY A 303 -0.98 4.32 10.25
N ARG A 304 0.21 4.72 9.84
CA ARG A 304 1.46 4.42 10.57
C ARG A 304 1.52 5.21 11.87
N VAL A 305 2.04 4.60 12.92
CA VAL A 305 2.25 5.30 14.22
C VAL A 305 3.22 6.47 14.06
N ASP A 306 4.21 6.35 13.17
CA ASP A 306 5.17 7.41 12.82
C ASP A 306 4.56 8.52 11.95
N ASP A 307 3.39 8.30 11.35
CA ASP A 307 2.62 9.28 10.56
C ASP A 307 1.48 9.93 11.37
N VAL A 308 1.35 9.61 12.65
CA VAL A 308 0.42 10.29 13.56
C VAL A 308 0.99 11.67 13.90
N ILE A 309 0.14 12.69 13.74
CA ILE A 309 0.47 14.09 14.07
C ILE A 309 -0.03 14.40 15.48
N ASN A 310 0.82 14.99 16.30
CA ASN A 310 0.43 15.45 17.65
C ASN A 310 0.13 16.95 17.63
N VAL A 311 -1.15 17.28 17.45
CA VAL A 311 -1.61 18.68 17.41
C VAL A 311 -2.16 19.07 18.79
N SER A 312 -1.47 19.94 19.48
CA SER A 312 -1.90 20.43 20.81
C SER A 312 -2.24 19.32 21.81
N GLY A 313 -1.45 18.22 21.79
CA GLY A 313 -1.66 17.06 22.66
C GLY A 313 -2.67 16.02 22.13
N HIS A 314 -3.30 16.28 20.99
CA HIS A 314 -4.21 15.32 20.35
C HIS A 314 -3.51 14.56 19.24
N ARG A 315 -3.61 13.24 19.27
CA ARG A 315 -3.04 12.35 18.23
C ARG A 315 -4.04 12.18 17.10
N ILE A 316 -3.68 12.64 15.91
CA ILE A 316 -4.53 12.59 14.71
C ILE A 316 -3.82 11.76 13.63
N GLY A 317 -4.49 10.76 13.11
CA GLY A 317 -3.99 9.97 11.98
C GLY A 317 -4.03 10.79 10.69
N THR A 318 -2.92 10.80 9.94
CA THR A 318 -2.87 11.50 8.64
C THR A 318 -3.92 10.97 7.67
N ALA A 319 -4.17 9.66 7.70
CA ALA A 319 -5.15 8.99 6.83
C ALA A 319 -6.60 9.50 7.02
N GLU A 320 -6.98 9.93 8.24
CA GLU A 320 -8.30 10.49 8.49
C GLU A 320 -8.48 11.83 7.78
N ILE A 321 -7.45 12.69 7.84
CA ILE A 321 -7.47 14.00 7.19
C ILE A 321 -7.41 13.84 5.67
N GLU A 322 -6.57 12.94 5.16
CA GLU A 322 -6.49 12.58 3.75
C GLU A 322 -7.84 12.11 3.22
N SER A 323 -8.49 11.22 3.96
CA SER A 323 -9.83 10.70 3.61
C SER A 323 -10.87 11.82 3.56
N ALA A 324 -10.87 12.73 4.54
CA ALA A 324 -11.78 13.87 4.54
C ALA A 324 -11.53 14.81 3.35
N LEU A 325 -10.26 15.09 3.01
CA LEU A 325 -9.94 15.92 1.85
C LEU A 325 -10.44 15.29 0.55
N VAL A 326 -10.25 13.99 0.36
CA VAL A 326 -10.67 13.26 -0.86
C VAL A 326 -12.19 13.12 -0.96
N LEU A 327 -12.95 13.26 0.13
CA LEU A 327 -14.42 13.34 0.06
C LEU A 327 -14.93 14.59 -0.67
N HIS A 328 -14.12 15.63 -0.80
CA HIS A 328 -14.50 16.84 -1.53
C HIS A 328 -14.34 16.65 -3.04
N GLU A 329 -15.38 16.95 -3.82
CA GLU A 329 -15.47 16.74 -5.28
C GLU A 329 -14.30 17.33 -6.11
N ALA A 330 -13.63 18.35 -5.59
CA ALA A 330 -12.51 19.00 -6.25
C ALA A 330 -11.18 18.27 -6.05
N VAL A 331 -11.09 17.27 -5.15
CA VAL A 331 -9.83 16.64 -4.73
C VAL A 331 -9.69 15.26 -5.33
N ALA A 332 -8.64 15.05 -6.12
CA ALA A 332 -8.30 13.74 -6.68
C ALA A 332 -7.48 12.90 -5.69
N GLU A 333 -6.51 13.52 -5.02
CA GLU A 333 -5.62 12.84 -4.08
C GLU A 333 -5.11 13.83 -3.02
N ALA A 334 -4.84 13.33 -1.83
CA ALA A 334 -4.24 14.10 -0.76
C ALA A 334 -3.19 13.30 0.00
N ALA A 335 -2.15 13.97 0.47
CA ALA A 335 -1.19 13.43 1.42
C ALA A 335 -0.97 14.45 2.55
N VAL A 336 -0.99 13.98 3.79
CA VAL A 336 -0.89 14.83 4.96
C VAL A 336 0.34 14.44 5.78
N VAL A 337 1.05 15.45 6.27
CA VAL A 337 2.21 15.27 7.14
C VAL A 337 2.18 16.30 8.28
N GLY A 338 2.83 15.95 9.38
CA GLY A 338 3.12 16.90 10.44
C GLY A 338 4.34 17.75 10.11
N PHE A 339 4.32 19.00 10.51
CA PHE A 339 5.48 19.89 10.47
C PHE A 339 5.66 20.57 11.83
N PRO A 340 6.88 21.04 12.20
CA PRO A 340 7.11 21.75 13.45
C PRO A 340 6.25 23.04 13.53
N HIS A 341 5.51 23.25 14.64
CA HIS A 341 4.67 24.42 14.85
C HIS A 341 4.89 24.96 16.26
N GLU A 342 5.24 26.23 16.39
CA GLU A 342 5.65 26.87 17.64
C GLU A 342 4.63 26.75 18.79
N ILE A 343 3.33 26.85 18.48
CA ILE A 343 2.26 26.84 19.48
C ILE A 343 1.67 25.44 19.68
N LYS A 344 1.50 24.69 18.61
CA LYS A 344 0.79 23.40 18.61
C LYS A 344 1.70 22.19 18.83
N GLY A 345 3.03 22.39 18.85
CA GLY A 345 4.04 21.36 18.76
C GLY A 345 4.19 20.83 17.33
N GLN A 346 3.12 20.29 16.78
CA GLN A 346 3.02 19.97 15.35
C GLN A 346 1.81 20.63 14.72
N GLY A 347 1.98 21.14 13.51
CA GLY A 347 0.92 21.59 12.61
C GLY A 347 0.61 20.56 11.54
N ILE A 348 -0.49 20.74 10.84
CA ILE A 348 -0.98 19.87 9.78
C ILE A 348 -0.69 20.49 8.41
N TYR A 349 0.13 19.82 7.61
CA TYR A 349 0.45 20.23 6.25
C TYR A 349 -0.15 19.24 5.25
N ALA A 350 -1.01 19.72 4.37
CA ALA A 350 -1.67 18.89 3.36
C ALA A 350 -1.15 19.21 1.96
N TYR A 351 -0.77 18.20 1.22
CA TYR A 351 -0.50 18.23 -0.21
C TYR A 351 -1.73 17.73 -0.94
N VAL A 352 -2.28 18.51 -1.85
CA VAL A 352 -3.55 18.21 -2.51
C VAL A 352 -3.40 18.26 -4.02
N SER A 353 -3.74 17.16 -4.69
CA SER A 353 -3.91 17.10 -6.15
C SER A 353 -5.39 17.29 -6.48
N LEU A 354 -5.69 18.16 -7.43
CA LEU A 354 -7.05 18.48 -7.84
C LEU A 354 -7.54 17.55 -8.96
N MET A 355 -8.85 17.43 -9.05
CA MET A 355 -9.50 16.75 -10.18
C MET A 355 -9.20 17.48 -11.49
N GLU A 356 -9.20 16.75 -12.59
CA GLU A 356 -8.98 17.33 -13.93
C GLU A 356 -10.03 18.43 -14.22
N GLY A 357 -9.55 19.57 -14.73
CA GLY A 357 -10.40 20.74 -15.01
C GLY A 357 -10.68 21.64 -13.79
N VAL A 358 -10.25 21.27 -12.59
CA VAL A 358 -10.37 22.13 -11.40
C VAL A 358 -9.12 22.99 -11.24
N SER A 359 -9.31 24.30 -11.06
CA SER A 359 -8.21 25.24 -10.85
C SER A 359 -7.96 25.52 -9.37
N ALA A 360 -6.69 25.61 -9.00
CA ALA A 360 -6.24 26.02 -7.68
C ALA A 360 -6.65 27.48 -7.38
N SER A 361 -7.15 27.73 -6.17
CA SER A 361 -7.47 29.09 -5.69
C SER A 361 -7.51 29.16 -4.18
N ASP A 362 -7.32 30.38 -3.64
CA ASP A 362 -7.43 30.65 -2.19
C ASP A 362 -8.84 30.36 -1.65
N GLU A 363 -9.86 30.54 -2.49
CA GLU A 363 -11.24 30.23 -2.12
C GLU A 363 -11.45 28.74 -1.93
N LEU A 364 -10.92 27.93 -2.86
CA LEU A 364 -10.98 26.47 -2.77
C LEU A 364 -10.20 25.99 -1.55
N GLN A 365 -9.01 26.54 -1.29
CA GLN A 365 -8.23 26.22 -0.08
C GLN A 365 -9.04 26.45 1.20
N LYS A 366 -9.67 27.61 1.33
CA LYS A 366 -10.53 27.95 2.48
C LYS A 366 -11.74 27.00 2.58
N LYS A 367 -12.32 26.59 1.45
CA LYS A 367 -13.42 25.61 1.43
C LYS A 367 -12.96 24.24 1.92
N LEU A 368 -11.82 23.76 1.46
CA LEU A 368 -11.26 22.48 1.89
C LEU A 368 -10.93 22.45 3.40
N ILE A 369 -10.31 23.51 3.93
CA ILE A 369 -10.04 23.63 5.37
C ILE A 369 -11.35 23.58 6.18
N LYS A 370 -12.38 24.33 5.73
CA LYS A 370 -13.70 24.31 6.38
C LYS A 370 -14.37 22.94 6.27
N PHE A 371 -14.19 22.26 5.14
CA PHE A 371 -14.73 20.94 4.91
C PHE A 371 -14.13 19.91 5.87
N VAL A 372 -12.79 19.83 5.96
CA VAL A 372 -12.12 18.95 6.95
C VAL A 372 -12.55 19.27 8.38
N ARG A 373 -12.66 20.56 8.72
CA ARG A 373 -13.15 21.00 10.03
C ARG A 373 -14.57 20.52 10.34
N LYS A 374 -15.42 20.45 9.34
CA LYS A 374 -16.80 19.94 9.47
C LYS A 374 -16.83 18.42 9.61
N GLU A 375 -16.04 17.71 8.82
CA GLU A 375 -16.05 16.23 8.76
C GLU A 375 -15.39 15.59 9.99
N ILE A 376 -14.28 16.14 10.48
CA ILE A 376 -13.51 15.54 11.57
C ILE A 376 -13.57 16.42 12.83
N GLY A 377 -13.39 17.72 12.66
CA GLY A 377 -13.34 18.67 13.79
C GLY A 377 -12.26 19.73 13.63
N PRO A 378 -12.28 20.77 14.49
CA PRO A 378 -11.40 21.93 14.33
C PRO A 378 -9.89 21.61 14.49
N ILE A 379 -9.55 20.57 15.27
CA ILE A 379 -8.16 20.19 15.55
C ILE A 379 -7.51 19.56 14.32
N ALA A 380 -8.30 18.90 13.45
CA ALA A 380 -7.83 18.24 12.25
C ALA A 380 -7.73 19.17 11.02
N ALA A 381 -8.10 20.46 11.18
CA ALA A 381 -8.06 21.40 10.08
C ALA A 381 -6.60 21.67 9.65
N PRO A 382 -6.25 21.51 8.36
CA PRO A 382 -4.91 21.82 7.87
C PRO A 382 -4.51 23.27 8.13
N ASP A 383 -3.27 23.48 8.61
CA ASP A 383 -2.67 24.81 8.73
C ASP A 383 -2.27 25.33 7.35
N PHE A 384 -1.75 24.43 6.51
CA PHE A 384 -1.38 24.74 5.14
C PHE A 384 -1.91 23.68 4.16
N ILE A 385 -2.32 24.13 2.99
CA ILE A 385 -2.59 23.29 1.84
C ILE A 385 -1.68 23.76 0.70
N GLN A 386 -0.81 22.86 0.23
CA GLN A 386 0.01 23.06 -0.94
C GLN A 386 -0.60 22.28 -2.11
N TRP A 387 -0.81 22.98 -3.21
CA TRP A 387 -1.25 22.33 -4.44
C TRP A 387 -0.13 21.50 -5.06
N ALA A 388 -0.40 20.24 -5.29
CA ALA A 388 0.54 19.27 -5.81
C ALA A 388 0.00 18.68 -7.11
N PRO A 389 0.57 18.98 -8.27
CA PRO A 389 0.16 18.35 -9.53
C PRO A 389 0.27 16.83 -9.49
N ALA A 390 1.25 16.33 -8.74
CA ALA A 390 1.40 14.91 -8.39
C ALA A 390 2.03 14.76 -7.02
N LEU A 391 1.83 13.61 -6.37
CA LEU A 391 2.49 13.25 -5.11
C LEU A 391 3.74 12.39 -5.38
N PRO A 392 4.81 12.53 -4.58
CA PRO A 392 6.01 11.70 -4.72
C PRO A 392 5.69 10.27 -4.32
N LYS A 393 5.71 9.39 -5.30
CA LYS A 393 5.37 7.97 -5.15
C LYS A 393 6.53 7.08 -5.54
N THR A 394 6.63 5.93 -4.89
CA THR A 394 7.45 4.83 -5.38
C THR A 394 6.86 4.29 -6.68
N ARG A 395 7.63 3.48 -7.41
CA ARG A 395 7.15 2.78 -8.62
C ARG A 395 5.94 1.89 -8.36
N SER A 396 5.72 1.46 -7.11
CA SER A 396 4.52 0.71 -6.69
C SER A 396 3.31 1.58 -6.34
N GLY A 397 3.42 2.90 -6.46
CA GLY A 397 2.34 3.85 -6.15
C GLY A 397 2.27 4.30 -4.69
N LYS A 398 3.16 3.81 -3.80
CA LYS A 398 3.18 4.22 -2.39
C LYS A 398 3.71 5.65 -2.24
N ILE A 399 2.95 6.51 -1.56
CA ILE A 399 3.35 7.89 -1.27
C ILE A 399 4.56 7.90 -0.33
N MET A 400 5.59 8.65 -0.70
CA MET A 400 6.81 8.81 0.09
C MET A 400 6.68 9.99 1.08
N ARG A 401 5.87 9.80 2.12
CA ARG A 401 5.60 10.84 3.14
C ARG A 401 6.86 11.41 3.80
N ARG A 402 7.93 10.64 3.86
CA ARG A 402 9.24 11.14 4.34
C ARG A 402 9.72 12.35 3.55
N ILE A 403 9.57 12.34 2.23
CA ILE A 403 9.95 13.46 1.36
C ILE A 403 9.04 14.67 1.65
N LEU A 404 7.72 14.46 1.68
CA LEU A 404 6.73 15.49 1.96
C LEU A 404 6.97 16.16 3.32
N ARG A 405 7.30 15.35 4.34
CA ARG A 405 7.61 15.84 5.70
C ARG A 405 8.86 16.73 5.70
N LYS A 406 9.90 16.35 4.97
CA LYS A 406 11.12 17.14 4.86
C LYS A 406 10.88 18.47 4.14
N ILE A 407 10.07 18.48 3.09
CA ILE A 407 9.68 19.72 2.40
C ILE A 407 8.87 20.62 3.31
N ALA A 408 7.84 20.09 4.00
CA ALA A 408 7.00 20.84 4.93
C ALA A 408 7.77 21.41 6.13
N ALA A 409 8.85 20.75 6.54
CA ALA A 409 9.73 21.21 7.62
C ALA A 409 10.85 22.16 7.16
N ASN A 410 10.87 22.56 5.89
CA ASN A 410 11.97 23.34 5.28
C ASN A 410 13.35 22.62 5.34
N GLU A 411 13.36 21.30 5.27
CA GLU A 411 14.56 20.44 5.29
C GLU A 411 14.79 19.75 3.94
N ALA A 412 14.39 20.37 2.86
CA ALA A 412 14.40 19.78 1.52
C ALA A 412 15.82 19.40 0.99
N GLU A 413 16.87 19.90 1.61
CA GLU A 413 18.24 19.50 1.30
C GLU A 413 18.64 18.13 1.91
N GLN A 414 17.80 17.60 2.82
CA GLN A 414 18.07 16.35 3.56
C GLN A 414 17.09 15.21 3.17
N LEU A 415 16.73 15.12 1.91
CA LEU A 415 15.73 14.15 1.44
C LEU A 415 16.19 12.69 1.56
N GLY A 416 17.50 12.44 1.64
CA GLY A 416 18.06 11.09 1.62
C GLY A 416 17.88 10.39 0.27
N ASP A 417 17.82 9.05 0.27
CA ASP A 417 17.68 8.27 -0.97
C ASP A 417 16.31 8.45 -1.61
N ILE A 418 16.29 8.92 -2.85
CA ILE A 418 15.11 9.12 -3.69
C ILE A 418 15.09 8.20 -4.92
N SER A 419 15.99 7.24 -5.01
CA SER A 419 16.17 6.35 -6.19
C SER A 419 14.94 5.47 -6.48
N THR A 420 14.08 5.28 -5.49
CA THR A 420 12.85 4.49 -5.61
C THR A 420 11.65 5.27 -6.14
N LEU A 421 11.79 6.59 -6.35
CA LEU A 421 10.73 7.41 -6.94
C LEU A 421 10.39 6.96 -8.36
N ALA A 422 9.11 6.96 -8.67
CA ALA A 422 8.61 6.74 -10.02
C ALA A 422 8.96 7.91 -10.93
N ASP A 423 8.82 9.13 -10.41
CA ASP A 423 9.15 10.38 -11.09
C ASP A 423 9.84 11.35 -10.12
N PRO A 424 11.17 11.53 -10.22
CA PRO A 424 11.91 12.47 -9.39
C PRO A 424 11.54 13.95 -9.61
N SER A 425 11.00 14.31 -10.79
CA SER A 425 10.65 15.72 -11.10
C SER A 425 9.54 16.27 -10.20
N VAL A 426 8.70 15.40 -9.67
CA VAL A 426 7.65 15.75 -8.70
C VAL A 426 8.23 16.44 -7.47
N VAL A 427 9.38 16.00 -7.00
CA VAL A 427 10.05 16.59 -5.83
C VAL A 427 10.48 18.01 -6.11
N GLU A 428 11.08 18.27 -7.26
CA GLU A 428 11.53 19.62 -7.63
C GLU A 428 10.33 20.58 -7.79
N ASN A 429 9.23 20.10 -8.36
CA ASN A 429 8.00 20.89 -8.46
C ASN A 429 7.42 21.25 -7.06
N LEU A 430 7.44 20.30 -6.12
CA LEU A 430 6.98 20.55 -4.74
C LEU A 430 7.90 21.53 -3.99
N LYS A 431 9.22 21.44 -4.18
CA LYS A 431 10.18 22.40 -3.61
C LYS A 431 9.96 23.80 -4.16
N ALA A 432 9.77 23.93 -5.46
CA ALA A 432 9.51 25.22 -6.10
C ALA A 432 8.21 25.86 -5.57
N SER A 433 7.12 25.07 -5.52
CA SER A 433 5.84 25.54 -4.97
C SER A 433 5.92 25.90 -3.48
N TYR A 434 6.70 25.15 -2.68
CA TYR A 434 6.95 25.51 -1.28
C TYR A 434 7.67 26.87 -1.14
N ALA A 435 8.69 27.11 -1.97
CA ALA A 435 9.42 28.37 -1.99
C ALA A 435 8.53 29.57 -2.37
N GLU A 436 7.57 29.36 -3.28
CA GLU A 436 6.56 30.40 -3.60
C GLU A 436 5.61 30.69 -2.45
N MET A 437 5.22 29.67 -1.68
CA MET A 437 4.34 29.84 -0.51
C MET A 437 5.05 30.51 0.67
N PHE A 438 6.35 30.32 0.82
CA PHE A 438 7.14 30.78 1.96
C PHE A 438 8.45 31.48 1.50
N PRO A 439 8.35 32.64 0.83
CA PRO A 439 9.52 33.32 0.27
C PRO A 439 10.55 33.75 1.35
N ASP A 440 10.11 33.98 2.57
CA ASP A 440 10.98 34.40 3.69
C ASP A 440 11.80 33.23 4.28
N ASN A 441 11.50 31.98 3.95
CA ASN A 441 12.22 30.82 4.43
C ASN A 441 13.45 30.45 3.54
N LEU A 442 13.77 31.24 2.54
CA LEU A 442 14.87 31.01 1.59
C LEU A 442 16.18 31.70 1.98
N THR A 443 16.27 32.32 3.15
CA THR A 443 17.49 33.03 3.64
C THR A 443 18.24 32.21 4.68
#